data_89b1ffea6776b6f7016c053c6423f181
#
_entry.id   89b1ffea6776b6f7016c053c6423f181
#
_cell.length_a   1.000
_cell.length_b   1.000
_cell.length_c   1.000
_cell.angle_alpha   90.00
_cell.angle_beta   90.00
_cell.angle_gamma   90.00
#
_symmetry.space_group_name_H-M   'P 1'
#
loop_
_entity.id
_entity.type
_entity.pdbx_description
1 polymer ?
#
loop_
_entity_poly.entity_id
_entity_poly.type
_entity_poly.pdbx_seq_one_letter_code
_entity_poly.pdbx_strand_id
1 'polypeptide(L)'
;RQRQMCIRDRYNGFLFGVLFLSLWAARTHRPLLCAALFASLLQLKHIYIYVAPAYFVYLLRAYMLPSLPTSASAVSAAIDRTIKLGAATLVPFLLSILPFVLDAMRDVSYETNVLYAMYTRLFPFHRGLMHAYWAPNVWALYAAADRVLLRLQHQTLASTSRGLVGDTVMGALPNVPPSTCFALALSLALVYVVPLWRKPSYTRLVVCVTLCGMASFGVGWHVHEKAILLAALPLGLVAHRRYV
;
A
#
# COMPACT_ATOMS: atom_id res chain seq x y z
N ARG A 1 -2.36 -19.71 -20.16
CA ARG A 1 -1.41 -18.81 -19.45
C ARG A 1 -1.40 -17.38 -20.04
N GLN A 2 -1.31 -17.17 -21.37
CA GLN A 2 -1.32 -15.84 -21.99
C GLN A 2 -2.61 -15.03 -21.71
N ARG A 3 -3.80 -15.66 -21.78
CA ARG A 3 -5.08 -14.96 -21.46
C ARG A 3 -5.15 -14.48 -20.01
N GLN A 4 -4.64 -15.25 -19.05
CA GLN A 4 -4.61 -14.85 -17.64
C GLN A 4 -3.64 -13.68 -17.39
N MET A 5 -2.50 -13.63 -18.09
CA MET A 5 -1.58 -12.50 -18.02
C MET A 5 -2.22 -11.21 -18.56
N CYS A 6 -2.92 -11.26 -19.70
CA CYS A 6 -3.60 -10.11 -20.28
C CYS A 6 -4.70 -9.53 -19.37
N ILE A 7 -5.50 -10.40 -18.72
CA ILE A 7 -6.54 -9.95 -17.77
C ILE A 7 -5.90 -9.27 -16.56
N ARG A 8 -4.85 -9.85 -16.01
CA ARG A 8 -4.14 -9.33 -14.84
C ARG A 8 -3.46 -7.98 -15.11
N ASP A 9 -2.92 -7.79 -16.31
CA ASP A 9 -2.29 -6.52 -16.69
C ASP A 9 -3.32 -5.41 -16.95
N ARG A 10 -4.46 -5.73 -17.56
CA ARG A 10 -5.59 -4.80 -17.70
C ARG A 10 -6.16 -4.37 -16.35
N TYR A 11 -6.28 -5.29 -15.41
CA TYR A 11 -6.74 -4.99 -14.06
C TYR A 11 -5.78 -4.01 -13.34
N ASN A 12 -4.47 -4.20 -13.44
CA ASN A 12 -3.50 -3.26 -12.88
C ASN A 12 -3.62 -1.87 -13.52
N GLY A 13 -3.80 -1.80 -14.85
CA GLY A 13 -4.03 -0.53 -15.55
C GLY A 13 -5.26 0.23 -15.03
N PHE A 14 -6.38 -0.48 -14.81
CA PHE A 14 -7.58 0.08 -14.20
C PHE A 14 -7.29 0.66 -12.80
N LEU A 15 -6.59 -0.09 -11.95
CA LEU A 15 -6.25 0.35 -10.60
C LEU A 15 -5.37 1.61 -10.59
N PHE A 16 -4.38 1.68 -11.46
CA PHE A 16 -3.58 2.91 -11.62
C PHE A 16 -4.40 4.07 -12.19
N GLY A 17 -5.39 3.80 -13.04
CA GLY A 17 -6.38 4.79 -13.47
C GLY A 17 -7.15 5.39 -12.30
N VAL A 18 -7.64 4.56 -11.37
CA VAL A 18 -8.33 5.02 -10.14
C VAL A 18 -7.36 5.81 -9.24
N LEU A 19 -6.09 5.39 -9.11
CA LEU A 19 -5.07 6.15 -8.39
C LEU A 19 -4.89 7.54 -9.00
N PHE A 20 -4.75 7.65 -10.31
CA PHE A 20 -4.60 8.94 -10.99
C PHE A 20 -5.83 9.82 -10.89
N LEU A 21 -7.04 9.23 -10.93
CA LEU A 21 -8.28 9.97 -10.68
C LEU A 21 -8.32 10.52 -9.26
N SER A 22 -7.85 9.77 -8.26
CA SER A 22 -7.77 10.25 -6.88
C SER A 22 -6.76 11.41 -6.73
N LEU A 23 -5.61 11.32 -7.40
CA LEU A 23 -4.62 12.40 -7.44
C LEU A 23 -5.15 13.63 -8.22
N TRP A 24 -5.89 13.42 -9.32
CA TRP A 24 -6.55 14.50 -10.03
C TRP A 24 -7.60 15.20 -9.16
N ALA A 25 -8.39 14.44 -8.38
CA ALA A 25 -9.34 15.01 -7.43
C ALA A 25 -8.62 15.86 -6.36
N ALA A 26 -7.46 15.42 -5.86
CA ALA A 26 -6.61 16.21 -4.97
C ALA A 26 -6.13 17.51 -5.64
N ARG A 27 -5.72 17.45 -6.91
CA ARG A 27 -5.27 18.61 -7.70
C ARG A 27 -6.38 19.63 -7.94
N THR A 28 -7.61 19.17 -8.16
CA THR A 28 -8.79 20.00 -8.43
C THR A 28 -9.52 20.44 -7.15
N HIS A 29 -8.88 20.31 -5.99
CA HIS A 29 -9.43 20.69 -4.68
C HIS A 29 -10.76 19.99 -4.33
N ARG A 30 -10.91 18.71 -4.70
CA ARG A 30 -12.06 17.85 -4.38
C ARG A 30 -11.66 16.78 -3.34
N PRO A 31 -11.43 17.15 -2.08
CA PRO A 31 -10.85 16.25 -1.07
C PRO A 31 -11.74 15.03 -0.76
N LEU A 32 -13.06 15.20 -0.73
CA LEU A 32 -13.98 14.07 -0.47
C LEU A 32 -13.97 13.05 -1.61
N LEU A 33 -13.93 13.51 -2.87
CA LEU A 33 -13.78 12.61 -4.02
C LEU A 33 -12.43 11.91 -4.01
N CYS A 34 -11.36 12.63 -3.66
CA CYS A 34 -10.02 12.06 -3.49
C CYS A 34 -10.05 10.92 -2.45
N ALA A 35 -10.67 11.16 -1.29
CA ALA A 35 -10.81 10.19 -0.21
C ALA A 35 -11.61 8.96 -0.65
N ALA A 36 -12.78 9.16 -1.28
CA ALA A 36 -13.65 8.07 -1.73
C ALA A 36 -12.98 7.19 -2.80
N LEU A 37 -12.32 7.80 -3.79
CA LEU A 37 -11.58 7.06 -4.83
C LEU A 37 -10.41 6.27 -4.24
N PHE A 38 -9.67 6.86 -3.30
CA PHE A 38 -8.56 6.16 -2.66
C PHE A 38 -9.05 5.03 -1.74
N ALA A 39 -10.14 5.24 -0.99
CA ALA A 39 -10.77 4.21 -0.17
C ALA A 39 -11.28 3.04 -1.02
N SER A 40 -11.91 3.32 -2.18
CA SER A 40 -12.30 2.29 -3.15
C SER A 40 -11.09 1.53 -3.69
N LEU A 41 -9.99 2.22 -3.98
CA LEU A 41 -8.75 1.60 -4.45
C LEU A 41 -8.16 0.62 -3.43
N LEU A 42 -8.21 0.95 -2.14
CA LEU A 42 -7.78 0.05 -1.06
C LEU A 42 -8.60 -1.25 -1.01
N GLN A 43 -9.90 -1.18 -1.29
CA GLN A 43 -10.77 -2.36 -1.36
C GLN A 43 -10.44 -3.27 -2.56
N LEU A 44 -10.05 -2.66 -3.68
CA LEU A 44 -9.69 -3.41 -4.88
C LEU A 44 -8.33 -4.10 -4.75
N LYS A 45 -7.36 -3.46 -4.09
CA LYS A 45 -6.03 -4.07 -3.92
C LYS A 45 -5.28 -3.49 -2.72
N HIS A 46 -5.00 -4.35 -1.76
CA HIS A 46 -4.37 -3.97 -0.48
C HIS A 46 -2.95 -3.37 -0.59
N ILE A 47 -2.23 -3.56 -1.72
CA ILE A 47 -0.88 -2.97 -1.90
C ILE A 47 -0.87 -1.45 -1.78
N TYR A 48 -2.00 -0.78 -2.07
CA TYR A 48 -2.11 0.67 -1.94
C TYR A 48 -2.10 1.16 -0.49
N ILE A 49 -2.18 0.26 0.50
CA ILE A 49 -2.04 0.60 1.93
C ILE A 49 -0.68 1.25 2.22
N TYR A 50 0.35 0.90 1.46
CA TYR A 50 1.68 1.50 1.63
C TYR A 50 1.73 3.00 1.31
N VAL A 51 0.83 3.50 0.46
CA VAL A 51 0.72 4.93 0.15
C VAL A 51 -0.36 5.64 0.96
N ALA A 52 -1.11 4.90 1.78
CA ALA A 52 -2.15 5.45 2.65
C ALA A 52 -1.66 6.55 3.61
N PRO A 53 -0.44 6.47 4.21
CA PRO A 53 0.08 7.55 5.05
C PRO A 53 0.14 8.91 4.34
N ALA A 54 0.50 8.93 3.04
CA ALA A 54 0.53 10.16 2.25
C ALA A 54 -0.87 10.76 2.07
N TYR A 55 -1.86 9.94 1.72
CA TYR A 55 -3.25 10.39 1.57
C TYR A 55 -3.84 10.85 2.91
N PHE A 56 -3.60 10.09 3.98
CA PHE A 56 -4.08 10.44 5.32
C PHE A 56 -3.56 11.81 5.76
N VAL A 57 -2.25 12.03 5.68
CA VAL A 57 -1.63 13.30 6.08
C VAL A 57 -2.11 14.44 5.19
N TYR A 58 -2.21 14.22 3.88
CA TYR A 58 -2.71 15.24 2.96
C TYR A 58 -4.15 15.65 3.27
N LEU A 59 -5.07 14.71 3.40
CA LEU A 59 -6.47 14.97 3.68
C LEU A 59 -6.67 15.59 5.07
N LEU A 60 -5.90 15.13 6.06
CA LEU A 60 -5.90 15.69 7.39
C LEU A 60 -5.49 17.16 7.37
N ARG A 61 -4.40 17.51 6.70
CA ARG A 61 -3.81 18.86 6.74
C ARG A 61 -4.37 19.82 5.69
N ALA A 62 -4.79 19.32 4.52
CA ALA A 62 -5.32 20.16 3.45
C ALA A 62 -6.83 20.42 3.60
N TYR A 63 -7.59 19.51 4.25
CA TYR A 63 -9.03 19.60 4.32
C TYR A 63 -9.57 19.63 5.76
N MET A 64 -9.22 18.64 6.58
CA MET A 64 -9.82 18.50 7.92
C MET A 64 -9.32 19.60 8.87
N LEU A 65 -8.00 19.80 8.96
CA LEU A 65 -7.32 20.75 9.84
C LEU A 65 -6.36 21.67 9.06
N PRO A 66 -6.84 22.53 8.17
CA PRO A 66 -5.96 23.46 7.43
C PRO A 66 -5.27 24.46 8.35
N SER A 67 -5.94 24.83 9.46
CA SER A 67 -5.40 25.62 10.59
C SER A 67 -5.87 25.00 11.90
N LEU A 68 -5.14 25.28 12.98
CA LEU A 68 -5.61 24.90 14.31
C LEU A 68 -6.87 25.70 14.65
N PRO A 69 -7.97 25.08 15.12
CA PRO A 69 -9.20 25.77 15.45
C PRO A 69 -9.00 26.58 16.73
N THR A 70 -9.19 27.89 16.65
CA THR A 70 -9.02 28.85 17.77
C THR A 70 -10.35 29.35 18.32
N SER A 71 -11.47 29.03 17.66
CA SER A 71 -12.82 29.47 18.08
C SER A 71 -13.81 28.29 18.05
N ALA A 72 -14.94 28.44 18.78
CA ALA A 72 -15.99 27.41 18.78
C ALA A 72 -16.55 27.12 17.37
N SER A 73 -16.70 28.17 16.55
CA SER A 73 -17.13 28.01 15.14
C SER A 73 -16.10 27.26 14.29
N ALA A 74 -14.80 27.48 14.52
CA ALA A 74 -13.75 26.74 13.83
C ALA A 74 -13.70 25.26 14.25
N VAL A 75 -13.99 24.96 15.52
CA VAL A 75 -14.13 23.58 16.03
C VAL A 75 -15.32 22.89 15.37
N SER A 76 -16.49 23.52 15.32
CA SER A 76 -17.68 22.98 14.67
C SER A 76 -17.42 22.69 13.18
N ALA A 77 -16.76 23.60 12.46
CA ALA A 77 -16.38 23.39 11.07
C ALA A 77 -15.38 22.23 10.90
N ALA A 78 -14.44 22.04 11.83
CA ALA A 78 -13.52 20.91 11.81
C ALA A 78 -14.24 19.57 12.03
N ILE A 79 -15.22 19.53 12.95
CA ILE A 79 -16.07 18.35 13.19
C ILE A 79 -16.87 18.00 11.93
N ASP A 80 -17.55 18.98 11.30
CA ASP A 80 -18.31 18.77 10.06
C ASP A 80 -17.42 18.19 8.94
N ARG A 81 -16.21 18.74 8.75
CA ARG A 81 -15.25 18.21 7.77
C ARG A 81 -14.80 16.80 8.12
N THR A 82 -14.61 16.50 9.41
CA THR A 82 -14.23 15.16 9.88
C THR A 82 -15.34 14.15 9.58
N ILE A 83 -16.59 14.49 9.85
CA ILE A 83 -17.73 13.63 9.54
C ILE A 83 -17.86 13.39 8.04
N LYS A 84 -17.75 14.43 7.22
CA LYS A 84 -17.80 14.30 5.73
C LYS A 84 -16.65 13.46 5.20
N LEU A 85 -15.43 13.65 5.69
CA LEU A 85 -14.27 12.87 5.29
C LEU A 85 -14.40 11.41 5.75
N GLY A 86 -14.85 11.20 6.99
CA GLY A 86 -15.15 9.87 7.52
C GLY A 86 -16.20 9.14 6.69
N ALA A 87 -17.30 9.80 6.35
CA ALA A 87 -18.31 9.22 5.46
C ALA A 87 -17.74 8.88 4.08
N ALA A 88 -16.99 9.79 3.45
CA ALA A 88 -16.39 9.56 2.13
C ALA A 88 -15.39 8.38 2.12
N THR A 89 -14.72 8.11 3.23
CA THR A 89 -13.80 6.96 3.36
C THR A 89 -14.53 5.68 3.75
N LEU A 90 -15.46 5.73 4.71
CA LEU A 90 -16.11 4.53 5.26
C LEU A 90 -17.19 3.95 4.33
N VAL A 91 -17.91 4.79 3.57
CA VAL A 91 -18.96 4.30 2.67
C VAL A 91 -18.45 3.27 1.67
N PRO A 92 -17.34 3.47 0.95
CA PRO A 92 -16.79 2.43 0.07
C PRO A 92 -16.48 1.12 0.81
N PHE A 93 -15.94 1.18 2.04
CA PHE A 93 -15.68 -0.02 2.85
C PHE A 93 -16.98 -0.73 3.24
N LEU A 94 -17.97 0.00 3.71
CA LEU A 94 -19.26 -0.57 4.07
C LEU A 94 -19.95 -1.21 2.87
N LEU A 95 -19.98 -0.54 1.72
CA LEU A 95 -20.57 -1.07 0.50
C LEU A 95 -19.89 -2.34 0.01
N SER A 96 -18.56 -2.47 0.19
CA SER A 96 -17.82 -3.66 -0.23
C SER A 96 -18.01 -4.84 0.72
N ILE A 97 -18.18 -4.60 2.02
CA ILE A 97 -18.30 -5.66 3.05
C ILE A 97 -19.74 -6.07 3.26
N LEU A 98 -20.69 -5.13 3.15
CA LEU A 98 -22.10 -5.36 3.46
C LEU A 98 -22.71 -6.58 2.77
N PRO A 99 -22.50 -6.85 1.47
CA PRO A 99 -23.07 -8.05 0.82
C PRO A 99 -22.64 -9.35 1.50
N PHE A 100 -21.36 -9.44 1.91
CA PHE A 100 -20.82 -10.65 2.58
C PHE A 100 -21.36 -10.81 3.99
N VAL A 101 -21.56 -9.71 4.73
CA VAL A 101 -22.19 -9.75 6.06
C VAL A 101 -23.66 -10.16 5.95
N LEU A 102 -24.41 -9.60 4.99
CA LEU A 102 -25.81 -9.96 4.78
C LEU A 102 -25.98 -11.42 4.36
N ASP A 103 -25.08 -11.93 3.52
CA ASP A 103 -25.08 -13.34 3.10
C ASP A 103 -24.77 -14.26 4.30
N ALA A 104 -23.75 -13.95 5.10
CA ALA A 104 -23.42 -14.69 6.30
C ALA A 104 -24.52 -14.68 7.37
N MET A 105 -25.37 -13.65 7.42
CA MET A 105 -26.53 -13.58 8.31
C MET A 105 -27.71 -14.44 7.82
N ARG A 106 -27.80 -14.72 6.52
CA ARG A 106 -28.88 -15.52 5.92
C ARG A 106 -28.60 -17.02 6.01
N ASP A 107 -27.34 -17.42 5.91
CA ASP A 107 -26.95 -18.81 5.88
C ASP A 107 -26.18 -19.18 7.17
N VAL A 108 -26.92 -19.73 8.16
CA VAL A 108 -26.38 -20.16 9.46
C VAL A 108 -25.46 -21.39 9.32
N SER A 109 -25.44 -22.06 8.16
CA SER A 109 -24.63 -23.26 7.90
C SER A 109 -23.17 -22.97 7.56
N TYR A 110 -22.77 -21.70 7.44
CA TYR A 110 -21.37 -21.33 7.24
C TYR A 110 -20.54 -21.57 8.50
N GLU A 111 -19.90 -22.73 8.57
CA GLU A 111 -18.95 -23.08 9.66
C GLU A 111 -17.73 -22.15 9.73
N THR A 112 -17.44 -21.39 8.66
CA THR A 112 -16.29 -20.47 8.57
C THR A 112 -16.72 -19.01 8.67
N ASN A 113 -16.12 -18.32 9.63
CA ASN A 113 -16.29 -16.85 9.72
C ASN A 113 -15.82 -16.18 8.42
N VAL A 114 -16.78 -15.66 7.62
CA VAL A 114 -16.54 -15.03 6.31
C VAL A 114 -15.51 -13.91 6.41
N LEU A 115 -15.55 -13.10 7.48
CA LEU A 115 -14.60 -12.01 7.70
C LEU A 115 -13.18 -12.56 7.96
N TYR A 116 -13.05 -13.67 8.67
CA TYR A 116 -11.75 -14.32 8.86
C TYR A 116 -11.21 -14.90 7.55
N ALA A 117 -12.06 -15.51 6.74
CA ALA A 117 -11.67 -16.01 5.42
C ALA A 117 -11.26 -14.87 4.46
N MET A 118 -11.92 -13.71 4.54
CA MET A 118 -11.51 -12.51 3.80
C MET A 118 -10.15 -12.00 4.28
N TYR A 119 -9.94 -11.88 5.59
CA TYR A 119 -8.68 -11.45 6.18
C TYR A 119 -7.50 -12.32 5.76
N THR A 120 -7.61 -13.63 5.86
CA THR A 120 -6.55 -14.58 5.51
C THR A 120 -6.20 -14.55 4.02
N ARG A 121 -7.17 -14.25 3.15
CA ARG A 121 -6.95 -14.10 1.71
C ARG A 121 -6.33 -12.74 1.34
N LEU A 122 -6.70 -11.68 2.07
CA LEU A 122 -6.14 -10.34 1.85
C LEU A 122 -4.70 -10.23 2.36
N PHE A 123 -4.38 -10.90 3.47
CA PHE A 123 -3.08 -10.84 4.14
C PHE A 123 -2.42 -12.23 4.23
N PRO A 124 -1.90 -12.78 3.12
CA PRO A 124 -1.28 -14.10 3.08
C PRO A 124 0.16 -14.05 3.64
N PHE A 125 0.31 -13.85 4.96
CA PHE A 125 1.61 -13.76 5.64
C PHE A 125 2.40 -15.08 5.67
N HIS A 126 1.79 -16.20 5.31
CA HIS A 126 2.44 -17.50 5.17
C HIS A 126 3.32 -17.62 3.91
N ARG A 127 3.35 -16.58 3.04
CA ARG A 127 4.27 -16.52 1.89
C ARG A 127 5.64 -16.05 2.35
N GLY A 128 6.71 -16.62 1.78
CA GLY A 128 8.08 -16.27 2.14
C GLY A 128 8.46 -14.81 1.83
N LEU A 129 9.59 -14.36 2.38
CA LEU A 129 10.14 -13.00 2.24
C LEU A 129 10.28 -12.58 0.77
N MET A 130 10.69 -13.49 -0.10
CA MET A 130 10.98 -13.20 -1.50
C MET A 130 9.95 -13.84 -2.41
N HIS A 131 9.51 -13.10 -3.43
CA HIS A 131 8.70 -13.65 -4.51
C HIS A 131 9.58 -14.46 -5.48
N ALA A 132 9.03 -15.51 -6.14
CA ALA A 132 9.73 -16.34 -7.11
C ALA A 132 10.34 -15.54 -8.28
N TYR A 133 9.68 -14.47 -8.70
CA TYR A 133 10.24 -13.45 -9.61
C TYR A 133 10.84 -12.33 -8.78
N TRP A 134 12.14 -12.34 -8.64
CA TRP A 134 12.89 -11.46 -7.75
C TRP A 134 12.70 -9.99 -8.12
N ALA A 135 12.13 -9.24 -7.18
CA ALA A 135 12.25 -7.79 -7.23
C ALA A 135 13.68 -7.40 -6.86
N PRO A 136 14.35 -6.49 -7.58
CA PRO A 136 15.67 -5.97 -7.21
C PRO A 136 15.53 -5.00 -6.03
N ASN A 137 15.31 -5.55 -4.84
CA ASN A 137 15.12 -4.83 -3.59
C ASN A 137 16.18 -5.23 -2.55
N VAL A 138 16.12 -4.67 -1.36
CA VAL A 138 17.08 -4.92 -0.26
C VAL A 138 17.15 -6.41 0.10
N TRP A 139 16.03 -7.12 0.04
CA TRP A 139 15.97 -8.54 0.40
C TRP A 139 16.68 -9.44 -0.60
N ALA A 140 16.76 -9.05 -1.87
CA ALA A 140 17.55 -9.76 -2.87
C ALA A 140 19.06 -9.68 -2.54
N LEU A 141 19.51 -8.50 -2.09
CA LEU A 141 20.90 -8.32 -1.64
C LEU A 141 21.17 -9.10 -0.34
N TYR A 142 20.24 -9.08 0.60
CA TYR A 142 20.31 -9.83 1.84
C TYR A 142 20.42 -11.34 1.60
N ALA A 143 19.58 -11.87 0.72
CA ALA A 143 19.65 -13.29 0.34
C ALA A 143 20.92 -13.64 -0.46
N ALA A 144 21.45 -12.72 -1.26
CA ALA A 144 22.72 -12.91 -1.93
C ALA A 144 23.89 -12.97 -0.91
N ALA A 145 23.88 -12.10 0.09
CA ALA A 145 24.85 -12.10 1.17
C ALA A 145 24.80 -13.41 1.99
N ASP A 146 23.60 -13.90 2.33
CA ASP A 146 23.41 -15.18 3.00
C ASP A 146 24.06 -16.34 2.22
N ARG A 147 23.85 -16.40 0.91
CA ARG A 147 24.43 -17.44 0.04
C ARG A 147 25.96 -17.35 -0.01
N VAL A 148 26.53 -16.14 -0.06
CA VAL A 148 27.98 -15.96 -0.03
C VAL A 148 28.56 -16.46 1.29
N LEU A 149 27.93 -16.10 2.43
CA LEU A 149 28.36 -16.55 3.76
C LEU A 149 28.29 -18.07 3.89
N LEU A 150 27.21 -18.71 3.45
CA LEU A 150 27.09 -20.17 3.46
C LEU A 150 28.19 -20.87 2.64
N ARG A 151 28.55 -20.31 1.48
CA ARG A 151 29.67 -20.85 0.68
C ARG A 151 31.01 -20.73 1.38
N LEU A 152 31.25 -19.58 2.03
CA LEU A 152 32.47 -19.37 2.80
C LEU A 152 32.56 -20.29 4.02
N GLN A 153 31.44 -20.68 4.61
CA GLN A 153 31.37 -21.63 5.73
C GLN A 153 31.37 -23.11 5.27
N HIS A 154 31.53 -23.38 3.99
CA HIS A 154 31.43 -24.73 3.40
C HIS A 154 30.13 -25.48 3.75
N GLN A 155 29.07 -24.76 4.05
CA GLN A 155 27.78 -25.34 4.36
C GLN A 155 26.96 -25.55 3.06
N THR A 156 26.31 -26.71 2.95
CA THR A 156 25.39 -26.99 1.83
C THR A 156 24.07 -26.31 2.08
N LEU A 157 23.51 -25.67 1.04
CA LEU A 157 22.20 -25.04 1.08
C LEU A 157 21.11 -26.07 1.41
N ALA A 158 20.52 -25.98 2.60
CA ALA A 158 19.45 -26.88 3.02
C ALA A 158 18.15 -26.72 2.18
N SER A 159 18.02 -25.62 1.45
CA SER A 159 16.86 -25.35 0.61
C SER A 159 17.24 -24.49 -0.58
N THR A 160 17.38 -25.13 -1.74
CA THR A 160 17.33 -24.46 -3.03
C THR A 160 15.88 -24.31 -3.42
N SER A 161 15.20 -23.28 -2.91
CA SER A 161 13.85 -23.01 -3.39
C SER A 161 13.91 -22.47 -4.83
N ARG A 162 13.95 -23.36 -5.79
CA ARG A 162 13.53 -23.13 -7.17
C ARG A 162 12.00 -23.10 -7.26
N GLY A 163 11.29 -22.91 -6.14
CA GLY A 163 9.86 -23.07 -6.06
C GLY A 163 9.10 -21.76 -6.26
N LEU A 164 8.00 -21.86 -6.97
CA LEU A 164 6.93 -20.87 -7.03
C LEU A 164 6.26 -20.66 -5.66
N VAL A 165 6.47 -21.54 -4.70
CA VAL A 165 5.91 -21.55 -3.34
C VAL A 165 6.96 -22.22 -2.44
N GLY A 166 7.53 -21.46 -1.53
CA GLY A 166 8.44 -22.00 -0.53
C GLY A 166 9.00 -20.89 0.34
N ASP A 167 9.05 -21.12 1.65
CA ASP A 167 9.74 -20.27 2.59
C ASP A 167 11.24 -20.35 2.31
N THR A 168 11.85 -19.25 1.91
CA THR A 168 13.31 -19.13 1.88
C THR A 168 13.77 -18.96 3.32
N VAL A 169 14.19 -20.04 3.94
CA VAL A 169 14.88 -19.99 5.23
C VAL A 169 16.31 -19.56 4.97
N MET A 170 16.75 -18.48 5.64
CA MET A 170 18.15 -18.05 5.62
C MET A 170 18.99 -19.08 6.38
N GLY A 171 20.19 -19.36 5.88
CA GLY A 171 21.06 -20.37 6.48
C GLY A 171 22.10 -19.77 7.41
N ALA A 172 22.74 -18.66 7.02
CA ALA A 172 23.78 -17.99 7.80
C ALA A 172 23.24 -16.70 8.47
N LEU A 173 22.32 -16.00 7.83
CA LEU A 173 21.74 -14.77 8.34
C LEU A 173 20.41 -15.03 9.05
N PRO A 174 19.97 -14.14 9.99
CA PRO A 174 18.68 -14.26 10.64
C PRO A 174 17.50 -14.21 9.67
N ASN A 175 16.46 -14.97 9.95
CA ASN A 175 15.20 -14.86 9.20
C ASN A 175 14.53 -13.52 9.48
N VAL A 176 14.05 -12.86 8.43
CA VAL A 176 13.34 -11.58 8.53
C VAL A 176 11.83 -11.86 8.55
N PRO A 177 11.10 -11.50 9.61
CA PRO A 177 9.66 -11.67 9.68
C PRO A 177 8.90 -10.55 8.95
N PRO A 178 7.63 -10.77 8.54
CA PRO A 178 6.79 -9.75 7.89
C PRO A 178 6.66 -8.46 8.69
N SER A 179 6.66 -8.56 10.04
CA SER A 179 6.59 -7.40 10.95
C SER A 179 7.77 -6.44 10.80
N THR A 180 8.98 -6.96 10.59
CA THR A 180 10.18 -6.14 10.36
C THR A 180 10.05 -5.38 9.04
N CYS A 181 9.62 -6.04 7.96
CA CYS A 181 9.40 -5.37 6.67
C CYS A 181 8.33 -4.28 6.78
N PHE A 182 7.25 -4.55 7.50
CA PHE A 182 6.18 -3.58 7.75
C PHE A 182 6.70 -2.40 8.58
N ALA A 183 7.42 -2.65 9.66
CA ALA A 183 7.98 -1.60 10.53
C ALA A 183 8.95 -0.69 9.76
N LEU A 184 9.83 -1.27 8.93
CA LEU A 184 10.75 -0.51 8.08
C LEU A 184 10.00 0.35 7.06
N ALA A 185 9.03 -0.23 6.35
CA ALA A 185 8.24 0.51 5.36
C ALA A 185 7.44 1.65 6.02
N LEU A 186 6.83 1.39 7.18
CA LEU A 186 6.10 2.40 7.94
C LEU A 186 7.01 3.51 8.46
N SER A 187 8.17 3.18 9.01
CA SER A 187 9.15 4.16 9.50
C SER A 187 9.61 5.10 8.38
N LEU A 188 9.91 4.57 7.19
CA LEU A 188 10.24 5.37 6.02
C LEU A 188 9.06 6.26 5.60
N ALA A 189 7.83 5.71 5.56
CA ALA A 189 6.65 6.47 5.23
C ALA A 189 6.42 7.63 6.22
N LEU A 190 6.62 7.42 7.53
CA LEU A 190 6.51 8.46 8.55
C LEU A 190 7.52 9.59 8.33
N VAL A 191 8.74 9.29 7.91
CA VAL A 191 9.73 10.31 7.53
C VAL A 191 9.27 11.07 6.29
N TYR A 192 8.78 10.37 5.27
CA TYR A 192 8.38 10.99 3.99
C TYR A 192 7.14 11.87 4.09
N VAL A 193 6.26 11.66 5.07
CA VAL A 193 5.07 12.52 5.26
C VAL A 193 5.38 13.82 5.99
N VAL A 194 6.54 13.99 6.62
CA VAL A 194 6.90 15.21 7.37
C VAL A 194 6.84 16.49 6.52
N PRO A 195 7.42 16.55 5.30
CA PRO A 195 7.30 17.74 4.45
C PRO A 195 5.84 18.01 4.02
N LEU A 196 5.05 16.95 3.84
CA LEU A 196 3.63 17.04 3.49
C LEU A 196 2.81 17.58 4.67
N TRP A 197 3.10 17.14 5.90
CA TRP A 197 2.49 17.67 7.12
C TRP A 197 2.73 19.17 7.30
N ARG A 198 3.97 19.62 7.07
CA ARG A 198 4.36 21.03 7.24
C ARG A 198 3.68 21.95 6.22
N LYS A 199 3.60 21.54 4.97
CA LYS A 199 2.98 22.32 3.88
C LYS A 199 2.23 21.39 2.95
N PRO A 200 0.93 21.12 3.18
CA PRO A 200 0.13 20.25 2.34
C PRO A 200 -0.04 20.88 0.95
N SER A 201 0.41 20.20 -0.09
CA SER A 201 0.25 20.60 -1.48
C SER A 201 0.16 19.38 -2.39
N TYR A 202 -0.46 19.55 -3.55
CA TYR A 202 -0.58 18.47 -4.53
C TYR A 202 0.79 17.86 -4.91
N THR A 203 1.76 18.72 -5.21
CA THR A 203 3.11 18.25 -5.61
C THR A 203 3.76 17.41 -4.51
N ARG A 204 3.64 17.85 -3.24
CA ARG A 204 4.17 17.06 -2.11
C ARG A 204 3.40 15.78 -1.86
N LEU A 205 2.08 15.76 -2.10
CA LEU A 205 1.31 14.53 -2.06
C LEU A 205 1.87 13.53 -3.07
N VAL A 206 2.05 13.94 -4.33
CA VAL A 206 2.56 13.04 -5.38
C VAL A 206 3.97 12.56 -5.06
N VAL A 207 4.87 13.44 -4.61
CA VAL A 207 6.22 13.05 -4.15
C VAL A 207 6.16 12.06 -2.98
N CYS A 208 5.30 12.31 -2.00
CA CYS A 208 5.14 11.42 -0.86
C CYS A 208 4.58 10.05 -1.27
N VAL A 209 3.58 10.00 -2.16
CA VAL A 209 3.06 8.75 -2.75
C VAL A 209 4.18 7.99 -3.47
N THR A 210 5.01 8.69 -4.26
CA THR A 210 6.18 8.09 -4.94
C THR A 210 7.16 7.48 -3.94
N LEU A 211 7.55 8.23 -2.91
CA LEU A 211 8.50 7.78 -1.90
C LEU A 211 7.96 6.62 -1.04
N CYS A 212 6.68 6.66 -0.67
CA CYS A 212 6.03 5.54 0.00
C CYS A 212 5.96 4.29 -0.90
N GLY A 213 5.72 4.46 -2.20
CA GLY A 213 5.78 3.40 -3.19
C GLY A 213 7.20 2.80 -3.31
N MET A 214 8.23 3.65 -3.29
CA MET A 214 9.64 3.20 -3.28
C MET A 214 9.98 2.44 -1.99
N ALA A 215 9.54 2.92 -0.82
CA ALA A 215 9.73 2.21 0.44
C ALA A 215 9.08 0.81 0.41
N SER A 216 7.82 0.73 -0.06
CA SER A 216 7.12 -0.53 -0.25
C SER A 216 7.89 -1.50 -1.16
N PHE A 217 8.42 -1.01 -2.27
CA PHE A 217 9.23 -1.82 -3.18
C PHE A 217 10.56 -2.25 -2.55
N GLY A 218 11.25 -1.31 -1.90
CA GLY A 218 12.60 -1.53 -1.35
C GLY A 218 12.64 -2.48 -0.17
N VAL A 219 11.70 -2.35 0.78
CA VAL A 219 11.72 -3.09 2.06
C VAL A 219 10.45 -3.86 2.36
N GLY A 220 9.48 -3.90 1.44
CA GLY A 220 8.21 -4.61 1.63
C GLY A 220 8.38 -6.13 1.70
N TRP A 221 7.39 -6.79 2.30
CA TRP A 221 7.29 -8.25 2.34
C TRP A 221 6.79 -8.82 1.02
N HIS A 222 7.42 -9.88 0.51
CA HIS A 222 6.98 -10.63 -0.68
C HIS A 222 6.70 -9.75 -1.92
N VAL A 223 7.62 -8.83 -2.22
CA VAL A 223 7.44 -7.84 -3.29
C VAL A 223 7.64 -8.48 -4.67
N HIS A 224 6.71 -8.19 -5.58
CA HIS A 224 6.81 -8.54 -6.99
C HIS A 224 7.45 -7.38 -7.78
N GLU A 225 8.20 -7.69 -8.86
CA GLU A 225 8.84 -6.68 -9.73
C GLU A 225 7.90 -5.54 -10.17
N LYS A 226 6.63 -5.85 -10.50
CA LYS A 226 5.62 -4.87 -10.92
C LYS A 226 5.23 -3.87 -9.83
N ALA A 227 5.60 -4.11 -8.56
CA ALA A 227 5.31 -3.18 -7.46
C ALA A 227 6.05 -1.85 -7.62
N ILE A 228 7.16 -1.81 -8.40
CA ILE A 228 7.86 -0.56 -8.75
C ILE A 228 6.95 0.45 -9.44
N LEU A 229 5.92 0.00 -10.16
CA LEU A 229 4.96 0.88 -10.83
C LEU A 229 4.20 1.79 -9.86
N LEU A 230 4.06 1.37 -8.58
CA LEU A 230 3.45 2.20 -7.53
C LEU A 230 4.26 3.49 -7.28
N ALA A 231 5.55 3.46 -7.54
CA ALA A 231 6.43 4.63 -7.46
C ALA A 231 6.66 5.28 -8.83
N ALA A 232 6.96 4.49 -9.85
CA ALA A 232 7.37 5.00 -11.16
C ALA A 232 6.27 5.82 -11.87
N LEU A 233 5.01 5.37 -11.77
CA LEU A 233 3.91 6.07 -12.42
C LEU A 233 3.59 7.42 -11.76
N PRO A 234 3.46 7.58 -10.42
CA PRO A 234 3.31 8.89 -9.81
C PRO A 234 4.53 9.79 -10.01
N LEU A 235 5.75 9.23 -10.04
CA LEU A 235 6.97 10.01 -10.34
C LEU A 235 6.87 10.74 -11.67
N GLY A 236 6.29 10.12 -12.71
CA GLY A 236 6.08 10.73 -14.01
C GLY A 236 5.27 12.04 -13.95
N LEU A 237 4.32 12.17 -13.00
CA LEU A 237 3.53 13.38 -12.81
C LEU A 237 4.33 14.56 -12.25
N VAL A 238 5.44 14.29 -11.56
CA VAL A 238 6.31 15.33 -10.95
C VAL A 238 7.49 15.64 -11.86
N ALA A 239 8.04 14.66 -12.55
CA ALA A 239 9.19 14.81 -13.43
C ALA A 239 8.92 15.83 -14.56
N HIS A 240 7.73 15.80 -15.14
CA HIS A 240 7.32 16.71 -16.21
C HIS A 240 7.37 18.20 -15.83
N ARG A 241 7.19 18.54 -14.56
CA ARG A 241 7.20 19.96 -14.11
C ARG A 241 8.58 20.61 -14.07
N ARG A 242 9.67 19.86 -14.23
CA ARG A 242 11.04 20.42 -14.25
C ARG A 242 11.55 20.73 -15.65
N TYR A 243 10.83 20.31 -16.69
CA TYR A 243 11.23 20.45 -18.08
C TYR A 243 10.28 21.35 -18.92
N VAL A 244 9.30 21.98 -18.27
CA VAL A 244 8.42 23.02 -18.78
C VAL A 244 8.53 24.24 -17.86
#